data_a25406e402cda15da699088b3b4de001
#
_entry.id   a25406e402cda15da699088b3b4de001
#
_cell.length_a   1.000
_cell.length_b   1.000
_cell.length_c   1.000
_cell.angle_alpha   90.00
_cell.angle_beta   90.00
_cell.angle_gamma   90.00
#
_symmetry.space_group_name_H-M   'P 1'
#
loop_
_entity.id
_entity.type
_entity.pdbx_description
1 polymer ?
#
loop_
_entity_poly.entity_id
_entity_poly.type
_entity_poly.pdbx_seq_one_letter_code
_entity_poly.pdbx_strand_id
1 'polypeptide(L)'
;MECADIGDRLGYKTYVLQGGEDPYFTDEKMVEIIKKIKERYPNNAITLSLGERSYKSYENMFNAGADRYLLRHETASKRLYESLHPNSTFENRIQCLKNLKEIGYQIGAGFMVGLPNQNNNDLVEDLIFLKKLNPHMCGIGPFIPHKDTPLANEQGGTLEKTTTMLALIRLMLPKILLPATTALGSIDPLGREKGLKAGGNVVMPNLSPTSVREKYSLYDGKICTGDEAAECRACIERRINNAGFNLEITRGDSLVLSDKERAKINNNLINNKNNEIRIDNIFLIN
;
A
#
# COMPACT_ATOMS: atom_id res chain seq x y z
N MET A 1 -19.45 -0.69 2.27
CA MET A 1 -19.96 -0.49 0.88
C MET A 1 -19.93 0.99 0.50
N GLU A 2 -20.45 1.90 1.32
CA GLU A 2 -20.52 3.35 1.03
C GLU A 2 -19.19 3.93 0.53
N CYS A 3 -18.05 3.64 1.16
CA CYS A 3 -16.73 4.10 0.69
C CYS A 3 -16.39 3.56 -0.70
N ALA A 4 -16.78 2.32 -1.03
CA ALA A 4 -16.57 1.75 -2.35
C ALA A 4 -17.47 2.46 -3.39
N ASP A 5 -18.70 2.78 -3.02
CA ASP A 5 -19.64 3.53 -3.88
C ASP A 5 -19.13 4.95 -4.16
N ILE A 6 -18.58 5.63 -3.15
CA ILE A 6 -17.93 6.94 -3.31
C ILE A 6 -16.70 6.80 -4.21
N GLY A 7 -15.89 5.78 -3.96
CA GLY A 7 -14.67 5.52 -4.75
C GLY A 7 -14.98 5.28 -6.23
N ASP A 8 -15.98 4.49 -6.53
CA ASP A 8 -16.40 4.24 -7.92
C ASP A 8 -16.90 5.51 -8.62
N ARG A 9 -17.75 6.32 -7.95
CA ARG A 9 -18.18 7.62 -8.50
C ARG A 9 -17.03 8.58 -8.77
N LEU A 10 -15.97 8.52 -7.98
CA LEU A 10 -14.74 9.28 -8.17
C LEU A 10 -13.78 8.65 -9.20
N GLY A 11 -14.14 7.48 -9.73
CA GLY A 11 -13.38 6.77 -10.74
C GLY A 11 -12.27 5.88 -10.21
N TYR A 12 -12.16 5.61 -8.90
CA TYR A 12 -11.13 4.72 -8.35
C TYR A 12 -11.38 3.27 -8.74
N LYS A 13 -10.32 2.58 -9.20
CA LYS A 13 -10.37 1.18 -9.65
C LYS A 13 -9.61 0.20 -8.74
N THR A 14 -9.11 0.70 -7.62
CA THR A 14 -8.50 -0.11 -6.57
C THR A 14 -8.99 0.37 -5.21
N TYR A 15 -9.39 -0.59 -4.38
CA TYR A 15 -9.73 -0.36 -2.98
C TYR A 15 -8.69 -1.01 -2.09
N VAL A 16 -8.11 -0.24 -1.18
CA VAL A 16 -7.19 -0.74 -0.15
C VAL A 16 -7.95 -0.85 1.16
N LEU A 17 -8.18 -2.08 1.62
CA LEU A 17 -8.80 -2.36 2.91
C LEU A 17 -7.70 -2.55 3.95
N GLN A 18 -7.56 -1.57 4.82
CA GLN A 18 -6.55 -1.55 5.88
C GLN A 18 -7.22 -1.58 7.24
N GLY A 19 -6.86 -2.55 8.08
CA GLY A 19 -7.48 -2.76 9.40
C GLY A 19 -6.50 -3.15 10.50
N GLY A 20 -5.20 -3.21 10.21
CA GLY A 20 -4.23 -3.74 11.15
C GLY A 20 -4.51 -5.21 11.49
N GLU A 21 -4.06 -5.67 12.65
CA GLU A 21 -4.28 -7.03 13.15
C GLU A 21 -5.46 -7.08 14.14
N ASP A 22 -6.56 -6.41 13.81
CA ASP A 22 -7.75 -6.35 14.62
C ASP A 22 -8.54 -7.68 14.53
N PRO A 23 -8.75 -8.41 15.64
CA PRO A 23 -9.47 -9.69 15.66
C PRO A 23 -10.97 -9.55 15.34
N TYR A 24 -11.52 -8.34 15.34
CA TYR A 24 -12.89 -8.09 14.90
C TYR A 24 -13.10 -8.49 13.43
N PHE A 25 -12.08 -8.33 12.60
CA PHE A 25 -12.11 -8.70 11.18
C PHE A 25 -11.75 -10.17 10.99
N THR A 26 -12.70 -11.06 11.37
CA THR A 26 -12.56 -12.51 11.15
C THR A 26 -12.51 -12.84 9.64
N ASP A 27 -12.10 -14.06 9.33
CA ASP A 27 -12.02 -14.52 7.93
C ASP A 27 -13.39 -14.47 7.25
N GLU A 28 -14.44 -14.87 7.93
CA GLU A 28 -15.80 -14.89 7.40
C GLU A 28 -16.28 -13.47 7.05
N LYS A 29 -16.05 -12.51 7.93
CA LYS A 29 -16.40 -11.10 7.68
C LYS A 29 -15.62 -10.53 6.51
N MET A 30 -14.32 -10.81 6.43
CA MET A 30 -13.50 -10.32 5.33
C MET A 30 -13.90 -10.94 4.01
N VAL A 31 -14.16 -12.26 3.97
CA VAL A 31 -14.67 -12.95 2.79
C VAL A 31 -16.00 -12.36 2.32
N GLU A 32 -16.92 -12.08 3.24
CA GLU A 32 -18.21 -11.45 2.92
C GLU A 32 -18.02 -10.04 2.33
N ILE A 33 -17.17 -9.21 2.94
CA ILE A 33 -16.88 -7.86 2.46
C ILE A 33 -16.27 -7.90 1.05
N ILE A 34 -15.28 -8.78 0.83
CA ILE A 34 -14.60 -8.93 -0.46
C ILE A 34 -15.60 -9.35 -1.54
N LYS A 35 -16.43 -10.34 -1.28
CA LYS A 35 -17.46 -10.82 -2.21
C LYS A 35 -18.45 -9.71 -2.56
N LYS A 36 -19.00 -8.99 -1.59
CA LYS A 36 -19.92 -7.87 -1.81
C LYS A 36 -19.31 -6.77 -2.67
N ILE A 37 -18.02 -6.44 -2.46
CA ILE A 37 -17.33 -5.46 -3.29
C ILE A 37 -17.16 -5.99 -4.71
N LYS A 38 -16.75 -7.25 -4.88
CA LYS A 38 -16.54 -7.87 -6.20
C LYS A 38 -17.84 -8.06 -6.98
N GLU A 39 -18.93 -8.41 -6.32
CA GLU A 39 -20.25 -8.49 -6.95
C GLU A 39 -20.68 -7.15 -7.53
N ARG A 40 -20.43 -6.04 -6.81
CA ARG A 40 -20.83 -4.71 -7.23
C ARG A 40 -19.81 -4.03 -8.16
N TYR A 41 -18.53 -4.30 -7.97
CA TYR A 41 -17.41 -3.70 -8.70
C TYR A 41 -16.44 -4.79 -9.19
N PRO A 42 -16.85 -5.68 -10.09
CA PRO A 42 -16.08 -6.86 -10.48
C PRO A 42 -14.72 -6.53 -11.09
N ASN A 43 -14.61 -5.38 -11.75
CA ASN A 43 -13.40 -4.94 -12.43
C ASN A 43 -12.40 -4.20 -11.51
N ASN A 44 -12.81 -3.84 -10.28
CA ASN A 44 -11.94 -3.13 -9.36
C ASN A 44 -11.03 -4.10 -8.60
N ALA A 45 -9.78 -3.70 -8.40
CA ALA A 45 -8.86 -4.47 -7.59
C ALA A 45 -9.13 -4.27 -6.10
N ILE A 46 -9.00 -5.34 -5.32
CA ILE A 46 -9.03 -5.30 -3.86
C ILE A 46 -7.64 -5.61 -3.34
N THR A 47 -7.06 -4.66 -2.61
CA THR A 47 -5.81 -4.83 -1.87
C THR A 47 -6.13 -4.95 -0.39
N LEU A 48 -5.64 -5.99 0.27
CA LEU A 48 -5.78 -6.17 1.71
C LEU A 48 -4.50 -5.74 2.44
N SER A 49 -4.65 -5.15 3.62
CA SER A 49 -3.55 -4.84 4.54
C SER A 49 -4.05 -5.09 5.96
N LEU A 50 -4.05 -6.37 6.37
CA LEU A 50 -4.68 -6.88 7.59
C LEU A 50 -3.68 -7.63 8.49
N GLY A 51 -2.38 -7.38 8.31
CA GLY A 51 -1.33 -7.98 9.11
C GLY A 51 -1.07 -9.46 8.83
N GLU A 52 -0.55 -10.15 9.83
CA GLU A 52 -0.20 -11.56 9.75
C GLU A 52 -1.43 -12.45 9.97
N ARG A 53 -1.58 -13.44 9.08
CA ARG A 53 -2.68 -14.42 9.15
C ARG A 53 -2.19 -15.80 8.75
N SER A 54 -2.99 -16.82 9.00
CA SER A 54 -2.68 -18.18 8.55
C SER A 54 -2.72 -18.30 7.01
N TYR A 55 -2.03 -19.29 6.46
CA TYR A 55 -2.08 -19.62 5.03
C TYR A 55 -3.53 -19.77 4.56
N LYS A 56 -4.35 -20.51 5.33
CA LYS A 56 -5.76 -20.74 4.99
C LYS A 56 -6.59 -19.47 4.99
N SER A 57 -6.33 -18.55 5.92
CA SER A 57 -6.97 -17.24 5.95
C SER A 57 -6.66 -16.44 4.67
N TYR A 58 -5.39 -16.38 4.27
CA TYR A 58 -4.99 -15.74 3.02
C TYR A 58 -5.65 -16.38 1.80
N GLU A 59 -5.65 -17.72 1.72
CA GLU A 59 -6.26 -18.47 0.63
C GLU A 59 -7.78 -18.20 0.53
N ASN A 60 -8.49 -18.20 1.64
CA ASN A 60 -9.93 -17.92 1.66
C ASN A 60 -10.25 -16.52 1.12
N MET A 61 -9.49 -15.50 1.52
CA MET A 61 -9.68 -14.13 1.02
C MET A 61 -9.28 -13.99 -0.45
N PHE A 62 -8.24 -14.68 -0.91
CA PHE A 62 -7.85 -14.73 -2.32
C PHE A 62 -8.96 -15.34 -3.17
N ASN A 63 -9.49 -16.48 -2.75
CA ASN A 63 -10.58 -17.18 -3.44
C ASN A 63 -11.91 -16.37 -3.42
N ALA A 64 -12.08 -15.48 -2.44
CA ALA A 64 -13.20 -14.54 -2.39
C ALA A 64 -13.06 -13.38 -3.39
N GLY A 65 -11.87 -13.18 -3.99
CA GLY A 65 -11.60 -12.19 -5.03
C GLY A 65 -10.63 -11.08 -4.63
N ALA A 66 -9.92 -11.17 -3.51
CA ALA A 66 -8.84 -10.23 -3.21
C ALA A 66 -7.67 -10.43 -4.18
N ASP A 67 -7.20 -9.35 -4.79
CA ASP A 67 -6.18 -9.39 -5.85
C ASP A 67 -4.77 -9.21 -5.29
N ARG A 68 -4.63 -8.37 -4.23
CA ARG A 68 -3.35 -7.91 -3.70
C ARG A 68 -3.34 -7.97 -2.19
N TYR A 69 -2.15 -8.14 -1.64
CA TYR A 69 -1.93 -8.06 -0.20
C TYR A 69 -0.69 -7.24 0.12
N LEU A 70 -0.85 -6.19 0.92
CA LEU A 70 0.25 -5.36 1.42
C LEU A 70 0.60 -5.81 2.84
N LEU A 71 1.76 -6.44 2.99
CA LEU A 71 2.36 -6.80 4.26
C LEU A 71 3.79 -6.28 4.28
N ARG A 72 4.01 -5.14 4.93
CA ARG A 72 5.37 -4.61 5.05
C ARG A 72 6.19 -5.53 5.95
N HIS A 73 7.44 -5.80 5.55
CA HIS A 73 8.37 -6.55 6.39
C HIS A 73 8.96 -5.71 7.52
N GLU A 74 8.69 -4.41 7.52
CA GLU A 74 9.06 -3.34 8.45
C GLU A 74 10.57 -3.09 8.51
N THR A 75 11.38 -4.10 8.62
CA THR A 75 12.84 -4.13 8.40
C THR A 75 13.29 -5.57 8.12
N ALA A 76 14.31 -5.75 7.30
CA ALA A 76 14.93 -7.05 7.04
C ALA A 76 16.00 -7.41 8.07
N SER A 77 16.39 -6.49 8.92
CA SER A 77 17.31 -6.73 10.04
C SER A 77 16.55 -7.43 11.17
N LYS A 78 16.81 -8.74 11.35
CA LYS A 78 16.16 -9.54 12.40
C LYS A 78 16.33 -8.90 13.78
N ARG A 79 17.54 -8.45 14.12
CA ARG A 79 17.84 -7.75 15.37
C ARG A 79 16.90 -6.55 15.60
N LEU A 80 16.74 -5.72 14.57
CA LEU A 80 15.92 -4.52 14.66
C LEU A 80 14.43 -4.88 14.70
N TYR A 81 13.99 -5.84 13.89
CA TYR A 81 12.61 -6.33 13.88
C TYR A 81 12.16 -6.80 15.26
N GLU A 82 12.93 -7.71 15.89
CA GLU A 82 12.60 -8.28 17.18
C GLU A 82 12.62 -7.25 18.33
N SER A 83 13.44 -6.21 18.21
CA SER A 83 13.45 -5.11 19.20
C SER A 83 12.20 -4.21 19.14
N LEU A 84 11.53 -4.16 18.00
CA LEU A 84 10.38 -3.27 17.75
C LEU A 84 9.04 -3.99 17.72
N HIS A 85 9.03 -5.32 17.56
CA HIS A 85 7.82 -6.13 17.41
C HIS A 85 7.76 -7.26 18.46
N PRO A 86 7.50 -6.96 19.74
CA PRO A 86 7.57 -7.94 20.82
C PRO A 86 6.54 -9.08 20.70
N ASN A 87 5.48 -8.89 19.92
CA ASN A 87 4.37 -9.85 19.75
C ASN A 87 4.44 -10.61 18.41
N SER A 88 5.50 -10.44 17.62
CA SER A 88 5.69 -11.10 16.32
C SER A 88 7.15 -11.51 16.15
N THR A 89 7.39 -12.53 15.33
CA THR A 89 8.75 -12.96 14.98
C THR A 89 9.10 -12.58 13.55
N PHE A 90 10.37 -12.29 13.31
CA PHE A 90 10.86 -12.01 11.96
C PHE A 90 10.57 -13.16 11.00
N GLU A 91 10.76 -14.40 11.44
CA GLU A 91 10.53 -15.60 10.64
C GLU A 91 9.06 -15.72 10.21
N ASN A 92 8.12 -15.46 11.14
CA ASN A 92 6.70 -15.50 10.80
C ASN A 92 6.31 -14.43 9.78
N ARG A 93 6.82 -13.20 9.93
CA ARG A 93 6.60 -12.11 8.96
C ARG A 93 7.07 -12.50 7.57
N ILE A 94 8.27 -13.07 7.45
CA ILE A 94 8.82 -13.51 6.18
C ILE A 94 8.05 -14.72 5.62
N GLN A 95 7.62 -15.65 6.48
CA GLN A 95 6.81 -16.79 6.05
C GLN A 95 5.45 -16.33 5.52
N CYS A 96 4.81 -15.37 6.15
CA CYS A 96 3.56 -14.78 5.64
C CYS A 96 3.73 -14.20 4.23
N LEU A 97 4.81 -13.46 3.96
CA LEU A 97 5.10 -12.94 2.61
C LEU A 97 5.30 -14.04 1.57
N LYS A 98 5.96 -15.15 1.96
CA LYS A 98 6.12 -16.33 1.08
C LYS A 98 4.78 -16.99 0.79
N ASN A 99 3.96 -17.20 1.80
CA ASN A 99 2.62 -17.76 1.68
C ASN A 99 1.75 -16.94 0.72
N LEU A 100 1.73 -15.62 0.89
CA LEU A 100 0.98 -14.71 0.02
C LEU A 100 1.44 -14.81 -1.44
N LYS A 101 2.75 -14.92 -1.68
CA LYS A 101 3.31 -15.08 -3.02
C LYS A 101 2.94 -16.43 -3.63
N GLU A 102 3.00 -17.50 -2.85
CA GLU A 102 2.66 -18.86 -3.27
C GLU A 102 1.18 -18.99 -3.66
N ILE A 103 0.28 -18.37 -2.88
CA ILE A 103 -1.17 -18.33 -3.17
C ILE A 103 -1.46 -17.60 -4.48
N GLY A 104 -0.62 -16.63 -4.88
CA GLY A 104 -0.76 -15.90 -6.14
C GLY A 104 -1.18 -14.44 -6.01
N TYR A 105 -1.14 -13.86 -4.82
CA TYR A 105 -1.36 -12.42 -4.65
C TYR A 105 -0.31 -11.58 -5.38
N GLN A 106 -0.72 -10.44 -5.90
CA GLN A 106 0.23 -9.35 -6.13
C GLN A 106 0.67 -8.82 -4.76
N ILE A 107 1.86 -9.23 -4.30
CA ILE A 107 2.34 -8.90 -2.96
C ILE A 107 2.94 -7.49 -2.90
N GLY A 108 2.63 -6.78 -1.82
CA GLY A 108 3.31 -5.55 -1.41
C GLY A 108 4.15 -5.82 -0.18
N ALA A 109 5.42 -5.39 -0.22
CA ALA A 109 6.34 -5.38 0.91
C ALA A 109 6.68 -3.94 1.28
N GLY A 110 7.64 -3.74 2.18
CA GLY A 110 8.15 -2.42 2.52
C GLY A 110 8.73 -2.35 3.92
N PHE A 111 9.38 -1.23 4.21
CA PHE A 111 10.05 -0.98 5.48
C PHE A 111 9.91 0.49 5.89
N MET A 112 10.27 0.79 7.12
CA MET A 112 10.34 2.17 7.61
C MET A 112 11.77 2.70 7.57
N VAL A 113 11.91 3.99 7.28
CA VAL A 113 13.19 4.69 7.22
C VAL A 113 13.33 5.58 8.44
N GLY A 114 14.42 5.41 9.19
CA GLY A 114 14.69 6.17 10.41
C GLY A 114 14.06 5.56 11.66
N LEU A 115 13.92 4.22 11.71
CA LEU A 115 13.54 3.51 12.92
C LEU A 115 14.58 3.73 14.03
N PRO A 116 14.18 3.72 15.31
CA PRO A 116 15.12 3.75 16.43
C PRO A 116 16.22 2.69 16.26
N ASN A 117 17.47 3.07 16.45
CA ASN A 117 18.65 2.21 16.28
C ASN A 117 18.88 1.63 14.86
N GLN A 118 18.17 2.14 13.83
CA GLN A 118 18.41 1.76 12.44
C GLN A 118 19.68 2.42 11.91
N ASN A 119 20.57 1.62 11.34
CA ASN A 119 21.78 2.08 10.67
C ASN A 119 21.74 1.81 9.15
N ASN A 120 22.79 2.18 8.43
CA ASN A 120 22.82 2.01 6.97
C ASN A 120 22.92 0.53 6.55
N ASN A 121 23.50 -0.35 7.36
CA ASN A 121 23.53 -1.78 7.04
C ASN A 121 22.14 -2.40 7.11
N ASP A 122 21.31 -1.99 8.08
CA ASP A 122 19.92 -2.44 8.16
C ASP A 122 19.14 -2.04 6.88
N LEU A 123 19.36 -0.83 6.36
CA LEU A 123 18.75 -0.40 5.09
C LEU A 123 19.28 -1.15 3.86
N VAL A 124 20.57 -1.54 3.88
CA VAL A 124 21.13 -2.39 2.81
C VAL A 124 20.50 -3.80 2.86
N GLU A 125 20.28 -4.36 4.06
CA GLU A 125 19.56 -5.62 4.24
C GLU A 125 18.14 -5.53 3.66
N ASP A 126 17.41 -4.42 3.91
CA ASP A 126 16.10 -4.15 3.34
C ASP A 126 16.13 -4.15 1.81
N LEU A 127 17.11 -3.48 1.18
CA LEU A 127 17.26 -3.46 -0.26
C LEU A 127 17.56 -4.84 -0.85
N ILE A 128 18.47 -5.60 -0.21
CA ILE A 128 18.80 -6.97 -0.63
C ILE A 128 17.57 -7.88 -0.50
N PHE A 129 16.84 -7.76 0.59
CA PHE A 129 15.59 -8.50 0.81
C PHE A 129 14.56 -8.20 -0.28
N LEU A 130 14.31 -6.93 -0.58
CA LEU A 130 13.38 -6.53 -1.66
C LEU A 130 13.81 -7.09 -3.02
N LYS A 131 15.10 -7.04 -3.35
CA LYS A 131 15.61 -7.60 -4.60
C LYS A 131 15.35 -9.11 -4.70
N LYS A 132 15.55 -9.86 -3.60
CA LYS A 132 15.29 -11.31 -3.55
C LYS A 132 13.80 -11.64 -3.59
N LEU A 133 12.98 -10.88 -2.86
CA LEU A 133 11.54 -11.09 -2.81
C LEU A 133 10.87 -10.73 -4.13
N ASN A 134 11.38 -9.69 -4.82
CA ASN A 134 10.81 -9.13 -6.04
C ASN A 134 9.29 -8.90 -5.92
N PRO A 135 8.83 -8.03 -5.02
CA PRO A 135 7.41 -7.79 -4.80
C PRO A 135 6.82 -6.94 -5.92
N HIS A 136 5.49 -6.91 -6.00
CA HIS A 136 4.75 -6.10 -6.98
C HIS A 136 4.64 -4.63 -6.55
N MET A 137 4.67 -4.37 -5.24
CA MET A 137 4.64 -3.05 -4.64
C MET A 137 5.65 -2.97 -3.48
N CYS A 138 6.24 -1.79 -3.28
CA CYS A 138 7.05 -1.52 -2.10
C CYS A 138 6.60 -0.22 -1.42
N GLY A 139 5.99 -0.33 -0.25
CA GLY A 139 5.56 0.81 0.54
C GLY A 139 6.60 1.20 1.59
N ILE A 140 7.38 2.25 1.34
CA ILE A 140 8.29 2.82 2.33
C ILE A 140 7.84 4.22 2.75
N GLY A 141 8.24 4.62 3.95
CA GLY A 141 8.01 5.95 4.46
C GLY A 141 8.92 6.25 5.65
N PRO A 142 9.02 7.53 6.04
CA PRO A 142 9.74 7.87 7.26
C PRO A 142 9.02 7.29 8.48
N PHE A 143 9.79 6.85 9.46
CA PHE A 143 9.26 6.63 10.80
C PHE A 143 8.81 7.99 11.38
N ILE A 144 7.62 8.05 11.92
CA ILE A 144 7.08 9.20 12.63
C ILE A 144 6.56 8.71 13.97
N PRO A 145 7.08 9.20 15.10
CA PRO A 145 6.61 8.82 16.42
C PRO A 145 5.12 9.09 16.62
N HIS A 146 4.50 8.36 17.53
CA HIS A 146 3.15 8.63 18.03
C HIS A 146 3.22 8.77 19.54
N LYS A 147 2.61 9.85 20.07
CA LYS A 147 2.63 10.21 21.50
C LYS A 147 2.15 9.10 22.44
N ASP A 148 1.24 8.25 21.98
CA ASP A 148 0.63 7.16 22.77
C ASP A 148 1.38 5.83 22.61
N THR A 149 2.64 5.86 22.17
CA THR A 149 3.46 4.65 21.98
C THR A 149 4.75 4.72 22.81
N PRO A 150 5.38 3.57 23.10
CA PRO A 150 6.70 3.56 23.75
C PRO A 150 7.79 4.33 23.01
N LEU A 151 7.59 4.61 21.72
CA LEU A 151 8.54 5.31 20.85
C LEU A 151 8.23 6.81 20.71
N ALA A 152 7.38 7.38 21.57
CA ALA A 152 6.93 8.77 21.49
C ALA A 152 8.06 9.81 21.49
N ASN A 153 9.16 9.52 22.15
CA ASN A 153 10.30 10.44 22.28
C ASN A 153 11.46 10.11 21.33
N GLU A 154 11.27 9.15 20.42
CA GLU A 154 12.30 8.78 19.45
C GLU A 154 12.37 9.79 18.30
N GLN A 155 13.55 9.90 17.70
CA GLN A 155 13.74 10.76 16.54
C GLN A 155 13.07 10.15 15.31
N GLY A 156 12.30 10.95 14.57
CA GLY A 156 11.68 10.53 13.33
C GLY A 156 12.66 10.39 12.15
N GLY A 157 12.23 9.66 11.12
CA GLY A 157 12.95 9.55 9.86
C GLY A 157 12.93 10.85 9.05
N THR A 158 13.93 11.04 8.18
CA THR A 158 14.08 12.28 7.39
C THR A 158 13.54 12.12 5.97
N LEU A 159 13.12 13.23 5.37
CA LEU A 159 12.73 13.30 3.98
C LEU A 159 13.87 12.85 3.05
N GLU A 160 15.08 13.39 3.27
CA GLU A 160 16.25 13.10 2.44
C GLU A 160 16.56 11.60 2.40
N LYS A 161 16.66 10.96 3.56
CA LYS A 161 16.96 9.54 3.64
C LYS A 161 15.85 8.69 3.01
N THR A 162 14.58 9.08 3.20
CA THR A 162 13.44 8.37 2.62
C THR A 162 13.41 8.50 1.09
N THR A 163 13.64 9.70 0.55
CA THR A 163 13.69 9.90 -0.92
C THR A 163 14.90 9.24 -1.55
N THR A 164 16.04 9.19 -0.86
CA THR A 164 17.20 8.40 -1.31
C THR A 164 16.85 6.91 -1.42
N MET A 165 16.17 6.35 -0.42
CA MET A 165 15.73 4.96 -0.47
C MET A 165 14.71 4.70 -1.59
N LEU A 166 13.77 5.62 -1.83
CA LEU A 166 12.86 5.54 -2.99
C LEU A 166 13.62 5.47 -4.32
N ALA A 167 14.61 6.34 -4.49
CA ALA A 167 15.43 6.37 -5.71
C ALA A 167 16.22 5.07 -5.91
N LEU A 168 16.85 4.55 -4.85
CA LEU A 168 17.58 3.28 -4.90
C LEU A 168 16.65 2.10 -5.24
N ILE A 169 15.46 2.04 -4.64
CA ILE A 169 14.46 1.01 -4.96
C ILE A 169 14.02 1.11 -6.42
N ARG A 170 13.76 2.31 -6.93
CA ARG A 170 13.37 2.52 -8.33
C ARG A 170 14.45 2.05 -9.31
N LEU A 171 15.71 2.36 -9.02
CA LEU A 171 16.84 1.91 -9.85
C LEU A 171 17.01 0.39 -9.81
N MET A 172 16.84 -0.23 -8.64
CA MET A 172 16.95 -1.68 -8.47
C MET A 172 15.78 -2.48 -9.05
N LEU A 173 14.56 -1.95 -8.91
CA LEU A 173 13.29 -2.59 -9.25
C LEU A 173 12.44 -1.65 -10.12
N PRO A 174 12.82 -1.43 -11.39
CA PRO A 174 12.24 -0.37 -12.22
C PRO A 174 10.74 -0.54 -12.52
N LYS A 175 10.20 -1.75 -12.39
CA LYS A 175 8.79 -2.07 -12.69
C LYS A 175 7.87 -2.07 -11.46
N ILE A 176 8.41 -1.86 -10.27
CA ILE A 176 7.64 -1.95 -9.01
C ILE A 176 6.67 -0.78 -8.84
N LEU A 177 5.53 -1.03 -8.21
CA LEU A 177 4.66 0.03 -7.70
C LEU A 177 5.29 0.62 -6.43
N LEU A 178 5.53 1.93 -6.42
CA LEU A 178 6.26 2.63 -5.36
C LEU A 178 5.48 3.86 -4.89
N PRO A 179 4.74 3.77 -3.78
CA PRO A 179 3.94 4.87 -3.28
C PRO A 179 4.77 6.06 -2.75
N ALA A 180 4.39 7.28 -3.17
CA ALA A 180 4.71 8.50 -2.45
C ALA A 180 3.72 8.65 -1.29
N THR A 181 4.14 8.23 -0.09
CA THR A 181 3.25 8.02 1.06
C THR A 181 2.75 9.32 1.69
N THR A 182 1.63 9.23 2.42
CA THR A 182 1.11 10.35 3.24
C THR A 182 2.12 10.81 4.29
N ALA A 183 2.92 9.87 4.85
CA ALA A 183 3.96 10.18 5.82
C ALA A 183 5.01 11.16 5.28
N LEU A 184 5.41 11.06 4.01
CA LEU A 184 6.29 12.06 3.38
C LEU A 184 5.65 13.44 3.38
N GLY A 185 4.36 13.54 3.06
CA GLY A 185 3.62 14.80 3.09
C GLY A 185 3.39 15.34 4.50
N SER A 186 3.45 14.50 5.53
CA SER A 186 3.31 14.93 6.94
C SER A 186 4.60 15.54 7.49
N ILE A 187 5.77 15.10 7.04
CA ILE A 187 7.07 15.66 7.47
C ILE A 187 7.55 16.83 6.61
N ASP A 188 7.02 16.97 5.39
CA ASP A 188 7.38 18.09 4.49
C ASP A 188 6.17 18.40 3.59
N PRO A 189 5.76 19.70 3.47
CA PRO A 189 4.61 20.09 2.63
C PRO A 189 4.71 19.67 1.16
N LEU A 190 5.92 19.54 0.61
CA LEU A 190 6.22 19.05 -0.75
C LEU A 190 6.74 17.60 -0.75
N GLY A 191 6.60 16.88 0.37
CA GLY A 191 7.17 15.55 0.54
C GLY A 191 6.64 14.53 -0.46
N ARG A 192 5.36 14.59 -0.85
CA ARG A 192 4.79 13.72 -1.89
C ARG A 192 5.40 14.01 -3.26
N GLU A 193 5.49 15.28 -3.65
CA GLU A 193 6.09 15.73 -4.90
C GLU A 193 7.57 15.32 -4.99
N LYS A 194 8.31 15.49 -3.90
CA LYS A 194 9.71 15.02 -3.80
C LYS A 194 9.79 13.50 -3.88
N GLY A 195 8.86 12.78 -3.25
CA GLY A 195 8.76 11.32 -3.35
C GLY A 195 8.48 10.83 -4.77
N LEU A 196 7.61 11.52 -5.52
CA LEU A 196 7.35 11.23 -6.93
C LEU A 196 8.60 11.45 -7.77
N LYS A 197 9.30 12.58 -7.60
CA LYS A 197 10.56 12.90 -8.30
C LYS A 197 11.69 11.92 -7.95
N ALA A 198 11.65 11.32 -6.77
CA ALA A 198 12.58 10.28 -6.34
C ALA A 198 12.24 8.88 -6.86
N GLY A 199 11.23 8.73 -7.72
CA GLY A 199 10.88 7.45 -8.34
C GLY A 199 9.54 6.85 -7.88
N GLY A 200 8.80 7.53 -7.00
CA GLY A 200 7.43 7.16 -6.68
C GLY A 200 6.53 7.22 -7.90
N ASN A 201 5.58 6.29 -8.02
CA ASN A 201 4.61 6.25 -9.13
C ASN A 201 3.20 5.84 -8.67
N VAL A 202 2.93 5.88 -7.39
CA VAL A 202 1.60 5.60 -6.83
C VAL A 202 1.27 6.65 -5.77
N VAL A 203 0.03 7.12 -5.75
CA VAL A 203 -0.53 7.93 -4.66
C VAL A 203 -1.84 7.30 -4.21
N MET A 204 -2.04 7.20 -2.91
CA MET A 204 -3.24 6.59 -2.31
C MET A 204 -4.04 7.65 -1.54
N PRO A 205 -5.14 8.16 -2.10
CA PRO A 205 -6.07 9.02 -1.36
C PRO A 205 -6.85 8.24 -0.30
N ASN A 206 -7.31 8.96 0.72
CA ASN A 206 -8.11 8.36 1.80
C ASN A 206 -9.61 8.44 1.45
N LEU A 207 -10.27 7.27 1.39
CA LEU A 207 -11.72 7.15 1.15
C LEU A 207 -12.52 6.91 2.44
N SER A 208 -11.86 6.74 3.59
CA SER A 208 -12.59 6.55 4.85
C SER A 208 -13.46 7.79 5.15
N PRO A 209 -14.64 7.63 5.77
CA PRO A 209 -15.46 8.76 6.20
C PRO A 209 -14.66 9.68 7.12
N THR A 210 -14.80 10.99 6.98
CA THR A 210 -14.08 12.00 7.77
C THR A 210 -14.29 11.80 9.27
N SER A 211 -15.50 11.43 9.68
CA SER A 211 -15.88 11.18 11.08
C SER A 211 -15.10 10.04 11.78
N VAL A 212 -14.44 9.16 11.02
CA VAL A 212 -13.67 8.04 11.60
C VAL A 212 -12.16 8.14 11.33
N ARG A 213 -11.71 9.09 10.51
CA ARG A 213 -10.29 9.21 10.12
C ARG A 213 -9.38 9.49 11.29
N GLU A 214 -9.83 10.33 12.24
CA GLU A 214 -9.07 10.66 13.44
C GLU A 214 -8.84 9.44 14.35
N LYS A 215 -9.78 8.48 14.33
CA LYS A 215 -9.66 7.24 15.09
C LYS A 215 -8.59 6.30 14.54
N TYR A 216 -8.11 6.56 13.32
CA TYR A 216 -7.05 5.79 12.66
C TYR A 216 -5.81 6.67 12.42
N SER A 217 -5.33 7.27 13.50
CA SER A 217 -4.12 8.09 13.51
C SER A 217 -2.92 7.19 13.83
N LEU A 218 -2.16 6.80 12.80
CA LEU A 218 -1.01 5.90 12.93
C LEU A 218 0.26 6.59 13.45
N TYR A 219 0.30 7.93 13.39
CA TYR A 219 1.42 8.77 13.83
C TYR A 219 0.94 10.20 14.03
N ASP A 220 1.69 10.98 14.80
CA ASP A 220 1.36 12.39 15.08
C ASP A 220 1.49 13.27 13.82
N GLY A 221 0.63 14.29 13.72
CA GLY A 221 0.65 15.23 12.59
C GLY A 221 0.24 14.64 11.23
N LYS A 222 -0.49 13.51 11.22
CA LYS A 222 -0.99 12.92 9.97
C LYS A 222 -1.89 13.89 9.22
N ILE A 223 -1.54 14.18 7.96
CA ILE A 223 -2.32 15.05 7.07
C ILE A 223 -3.48 14.33 6.38
N CYS A 224 -4.37 15.07 5.72
CA CYS A 224 -5.54 14.56 4.98
C CYS A 224 -6.55 13.85 5.88
N THR A 225 -6.80 14.38 7.07
CA THR A 225 -7.80 13.86 8.01
C THR A 225 -9.16 14.52 7.85
N GLY A 226 -9.23 15.78 7.40
CA GLY A 226 -10.43 16.60 7.32
C GLY A 226 -11.08 16.73 5.93
N ASP A 227 -10.36 16.42 4.85
CA ASP A 227 -10.85 16.66 3.49
C ASP A 227 -11.83 15.57 3.03
N GLU A 228 -12.88 15.94 2.32
CA GLU A 228 -13.75 15.01 1.62
C GLU A 228 -12.99 14.27 0.49
N ALA A 229 -13.48 13.08 0.11
CA ALA A 229 -12.79 12.24 -0.87
C ALA A 229 -12.64 12.91 -2.25
N ALA A 230 -13.62 13.71 -2.67
CA ALA A 230 -13.59 14.46 -3.93
C ALA A 230 -12.57 15.60 -3.90
N GLU A 231 -12.51 16.36 -2.80
CA GLU A 231 -11.53 17.44 -2.58
C GLU A 231 -10.10 16.87 -2.52
N CYS A 232 -9.94 15.74 -1.83
CA CYS A 232 -8.68 15.03 -1.75
C CYS A 232 -8.19 14.60 -3.15
N ARG A 233 -9.08 14.13 -4.04
CA ARG A 233 -8.73 13.78 -5.42
C ARG A 233 -8.19 14.97 -6.18
N ALA A 234 -8.90 16.09 -6.22
CA ALA A 234 -8.50 17.30 -6.95
C ALA A 234 -7.17 17.87 -6.41
N CYS A 235 -6.98 17.82 -5.08
CA CYS A 235 -5.73 18.24 -4.44
C CYS A 235 -4.54 17.36 -4.89
N ILE A 236 -4.72 16.04 -4.90
CA ILE A 236 -3.67 15.09 -5.31
C ILE A 236 -3.33 15.26 -6.78
N GLU A 237 -4.33 15.37 -7.66
CA GLU A 237 -4.11 15.59 -9.10
C GLU A 237 -3.31 16.86 -9.35
N ARG A 238 -3.66 17.97 -8.72
CA ARG A 238 -2.91 19.23 -8.81
C ARG A 238 -1.47 19.06 -8.32
N ARG A 239 -1.23 18.33 -7.22
CA ARG A 239 0.12 18.07 -6.71
C ARG A 239 0.95 17.22 -7.67
N ILE A 240 0.35 16.20 -8.28
CA ILE A 240 1.00 15.36 -9.30
C ILE A 240 1.41 16.21 -10.50
N ASN A 241 0.50 17.07 -11.00
CA ASN A 241 0.78 17.96 -12.13
C ASN A 241 1.88 18.98 -11.78
N ASN A 242 1.86 19.54 -10.58
CA ASN A 242 2.91 20.46 -10.10
C ASN A 242 4.27 19.76 -9.95
N ALA A 243 4.30 18.46 -9.72
CA ALA A 243 5.51 17.66 -9.68
C ALA A 243 6.07 17.36 -11.10
N GLY A 244 5.33 17.69 -12.16
CA GLY A 244 5.69 17.45 -13.56
C GLY A 244 5.26 16.09 -14.11
N PHE A 245 4.26 15.45 -13.47
CA PHE A 245 3.70 14.17 -13.89
C PHE A 245 2.23 14.31 -14.26
N ASN A 246 1.73 13.37 -15.05
CA ASN A 246 0.31 13.23 -15.33
C ASN A 246 -0.30 12.15 -14.46
N LEU A 247 -1.56 12.38 -14.08
CA LEU A 247 -2.36 11.39 -13.39
C LEU A 247 -2.93 10.40 -14.40
N GLU A 248 -2.54 9.15 -14.30
CA GLU A 248 -3.15 8.06 -15.06
C GLU A 248 -4.09 7.27 -14.15
N ILE A 249 -5.29 7.00 -14.65
CA ILE A 249 -6.34 6.36 -13.91
C ILE A 249 -6.60 4.97 -14.50
N THR A 250 -5.95 3.96 -13.94
CA THR A 250 -6.06 2.55 -14.33
C THR A 250 -6.30 1.66 -13.10
N ARG A 251 -6.42 0.36 -13.26
CA ARG A 251 -6.48 -0.61 -12.15
C ARG A 251 -5.14 -0.71 -11.37
N GLY A 252 -4.03 -0.19 -11.92
CA GLY A 252 -2.71 -0.18 -11.29
C GLY A 252 -2.11 -1.57 -11.06
N ASP A 253 -2.34 -2.51 -11.97
CA ASP A 253 -1.67 -3.81 -11.91
C ASP A 253 -0.17 -3.63 -12.15
N SER A 254 0.63 -4.32 -11.34
CA SER A 254 2.08 -4.15 -11.36
C SER A 254 2.69 -4.59 -12.68
N LEU A 255 3.66 -3.83 -13.19
CA LEU A 255 4.46 -4.20 -14.36
C LEU A 255 5.46 -5.35 -14.08
N VAL A 256 5.59 -5.79 -12.83
CA VAL A 256 6.33 -6.99 -12.42
C VAL A 256 5.61 -8.25 -12.91
N LEU A 257 4.28 -8.21 -13.03
CA LEU A 257 3.50 -9.29 -13.62
C LEU A 257 3.98 -9.61 -15.04
N SER A 258 4.06 -10.89 -15.37
CA SER A 258 4.33 -11.34 -16.74
C SER A 258 3.18 -10.95 -17.69
N ASP A 259 3.46 -10.91 -18.99
CA ASP A 259 2.43 -10.60 -19.99
C ASP A 259 1.27 -11.62 -19.97
N LYS A 260 1.55 -12.88 -19.62
CA LYS A 260 0.52 -13.92 -19.46
C LYS A 260 -0.40 -13.64 -18.26
N GLU A 261 0.15 -13.20 -17.14
CA GLU A 261 -0.62 -12.85 -15.95
C GLU A 261 -1.48 -11.61 -16.19
N ARG A 262 -0.93 -10.59 -16.83
CA ARG A 262 -1.68 -9.40 -17.26
C ARG A 262 -2.80 -9.74 -18.24
N ALA A 263 -2.53 -10.62 -19.22
CA ALA A 263 -3.54 -11.07 -20.17
C ALA A 263 -4.69 -11.84 -19.47
N LYS A 264 -4.39 -12.69 -18.47
CA LYS A 264 -5.43 -13.35 -17.66
C LYS A 264 -6.34 -12.34 -16.95
N ILE A 265 -5.75 -11.34 -16.32
CA ILE A 265 -6.50 -10.27 -15.64
C ILE A 265 -7.39 -9.54 -16.66
N ASN A 266 -6.83 -9.15 -17.80
CA ASN A 266 -7.57 -8.44 -18.86
C ASN A 266 -8.69 -9.28 -19.46
N ASN A 267 -8.46 -10.57 -19.71
CA ASN A 267 -9.50 -11.47 -20.22
C ASN A 267 -10.64 -11.66 -19.23
N ASN A 268 -10.35 -11.77 -17.95
CA ASN A 268 -11.38 -11.80 -16.91
C ASN A 268 -12.18 -10.49 -16.85
N LEU A 269 -11.52 -9.36 -17.06
CA LEU A 269 -12.15 -8.03 -17.13
C LEU A 269 -13.05 -7.91 -18.39
N ILE A 270 -12.61 -8.43 -19.54
CA ILE A 270 -13.37 -8.43 -20.79
C ILE A 270 -14.60 -9.34 -20.70
N ASN A 271 -14.46 -10.54 -20.15
CA ASN A 271 -15.56 -11.47 -19.96
C ASN A 271 -16.63 -10.94 -19.00
N ASN A 272 -16.24 -10.09 -18.04
CA ASN A 272 -17.17 -9.37 -17.19
C ASN A 272 -17.79 -8.12 -17.86
N LYS A 273 -17.23 -7.65 -19.00
CA LYS A 273 -17.71 -6.48 -19.76
C LYS A 273 -18.92 -6.76 -20.65
N ASN A 274 -19.32 -8.00 -20.88
CA ASN A 274 -20.49 -8.32 -21.70
C ASN A 274 -21.82 -7.82 -21.10
N ASN A 275 -21.78 -7.10 -19.99
CA ASN A 275 -22.97 -6.50 -19.36
C ASN A 275 -22.91 -4.99 -19.12
N GLU A 276 -21.86 -4.22 -19.48
CA GLU A 276 -21.95 -2.75 -19.55
C GLU A 276 -20.62 -2.10 -19.95
N ILE A 277 -20.69 -1.18 -20.92
CA ILE A 277 -19.56 -0.35 -21.38
C ILE A 277 -19.35 0.79 -20.36
N ARG A 278 -18.22 0.83 -19.66
CA ARG A 278 -17.73 2.02 -18.94
C ARG A 278 -16.21 2.10 -18.89
N ILE A 279 -15.72 3.34 -18.97
CA ILE A 279 -14.31 3.77 -19.11
C ILE A 279 -13.53 3.60 -17.79
N ASP A 280 -12.30 3.10 -17.85
CA ASP A 280 -11.49 2.64 -16.70
C ASP A 280 -10.60 3.73 -16.12
N ASN A 281 -10.41 3.72 -14.81
CA ASN A 281 -9.66 4.74 -14.06
C ASN A 281 -8.90 4.23 -12.82
N ILE A 282 -7.55 4.22 -12.79
CA ILE A 282 -6.66 4.12 -11.60
C ILE A 282 -5.46 5.07 -11.69
N PHE A 283 -4.91 5.44 -10.52
CA PHE A 283 -3.79 6.33 -10.37
C PHE A 283 -2.43 5.62 -10.49
N LEU A 284 -1.86 5.57 -11.69
CA LEU A 284 -0.44 5.42 -11.92
C LEU A 284 0.11 6.75 -12.45
N ILE A 285 1.34 7.07 -12.12
CA ILE A 285 2.05 8.24 -12.62
C ILE A 285 3.09 7.73 -13.61
N ASN A 286 2.96 8.12 -14.88
CA ASN A 286 3.98 7.97 -15.90
C ASN A 286 4.92 9.15 -15.91
#